data_ecae0f766671935f294505ed884f536e
#
_entry.id   ecae0f766671935f294505ed884f536e
#
_cell.length_a   1.000
_cell.length_b   1.000
_cell.length_c   1.000
_cell.angle_alpha   90.00
_cell.angle_beta   90.00
_cell.angle_gamma   90.00
#
_symmetry.space_group_name_H-M   'P 1'
#
loop_
_entity.id
_entity.type
_entity.pdbx_description
1 polymer ?
#
loop_
_entity_poly.entity_id
_entity_poly.type
_entity_poly.pdbx_seq_one_letter_code
_entity_poly.pdbx_strand_id
1 'polypeptide(L)'
;MKFIKNIYKKLQPTIIVILIIIVYGLTPWGRITFKSLTLVTEFSPKVHLGVLDLVGGKYTVEQVEIDVPGGNIPADVYKPSNNKKNPAVIFLIGTRGLRTNDGVRRFANIFAKAGFVVLVPELDDLVNIKMRNTTIDKIDVLFDYLSSRDYVDSKRVGLSGVCAGGTFSLLAAADSRMSDKVRFVNVVSPFFDNWDLTRELFTGQFMDHGKQVPWLAGNDAKQQLQLWYAGLIVNEDEQNLIKDSILTNAQVPEDKMVTMSARAKAILKFIIATNDTEFDQAREQLPDEVKTQVEALSVRGKTDKIKTKVYILADSHDTYVAPIESKRLFESLGKKQAEFSYISSLNHVVPVRNLERLNLVQDAVKIYFHIRSFLSYLDKK
;
A
#
# COMPACT_ATOMS: atom_id res chain seq x y z
N MET A 1 29.95 -55.88 -2.47
CA MET A 1 30.64 -54.74 -3.11
C MET A 1 29.93 -54.18 -4.37
N LYS A 2 29.44 -55.02 -5.31
CA LYS A 2 28.69 -54.53 -6.50
C LYS A 2 27.40 -53.77 -6.17
N PHE A 3 26.65 -54.16 -5.14
CA PHE A 3 25.40 -53.52 -4.70
C PHE A 3 25.61 -52.09 -4.21
N ILE A 4 26.65 -51.86 -3.37
CA ILE A 4 26.98 -50.53 -2.85
C ILE A 4 27.47 -49.61 -3.97
N LYS A 5 28.26 -50.10 -4.94
CA LYS A 5 28.70 -49.32 -6.11
C LYS A 5 27.51 -48.90 -7.01
N ASN A 6 26.48 -49.73 -7.12
CA ASN A 6 25.29 -49.41 -7.93
C ASN A 6 24.40 -48.35 -7.23
N ILE A 7 24.26 -48.40 -5.91
CA ILE A 7 23.56 -47.36 -5.14
C ILE A 7 24.33 -46.02 -5.24
N TYR A 8 25.66 -46.06 -5.11
CA TYR A 8 26.48 -44.85 -5.23
C TYR A 8 26.33 -44.20 -6.62
N LYS A 9 26.37 -44.97 -7.71
CA LYS A 9 26.16 -44.47 -9.07
C LYS A 9 24.79 -43.86 -9.28
N LYS A 10 23.73 -44.41 -8.65
CA LYS A 10 22.34 -43.83 -8.74
C LYS A 10 22.17 -42.57 -7.90
N LEU A 11 22.87 -42.45 -6.76
CA LEU A 11 22.79 -41.30 -5.89
C LEU A 11 23.73 -40.15 -6.31
N GLN A 12 24.77 -40.43 -7.08
CA GLN A 12 25.75 -39.45 -7.51
C GLN A 12 25.16 -38.20 -8.20
N PRO A 13 24.22 -38.31 -9.17
CA PRO A 13 23.60 -37.13 -9.79
C PRO A 13 22.77 -36.33 -8.78
N THR A 14 22.08 -36.98 -7.87
CA THR A 14 21.29 -36.31 -6.83
C THR A 14 22.17 -35.53 -5.85
N ILE A 15 23.30 -36.15 -5.44
CA ILE A 15 24.30 -35.49 -4.57
C ILE A 15 24.90 -34.26 -5.27
N ILE A 16 25.25 -34.39 -6.55
CA ILE A 16 25.79 -33.27 -7.35
C ILE A 16 24.76 -32.13 -7.42
N VAL A 17 23.47 -32.40 -7.71
CA VAL A 17 22.41 -31.40 -7.75
C VAL A 17 22.25 -30.71 -6.41
N ILE A 18 22.25 -31.47 -5.30
CA ILE A 18 22.18 -30.90 -3.95
C ILE A 18 23.38 -29.99 -3.68
N LEU A 19 24.59 -30.41 -4.04
CA LEU A 19 25.78 -29.59 -3.88
C LEU A 19 25.72 -28.29 -4.70
N ILE A 20 25.25 -28.37 -5.93
CA ILE A 20 25.04 -27.17 -6.78
C ILE A 20 24.03 -26.21 -6.12
N ILE A 21 22.91 -26.71 -5.59
CA ILE A 21 21.90 -25.91 -4.90
C ILE A 21 22.50 -25.24 -3.64
N ILE A 22 23.31 -26.01 -2.87
CA ILE A 22 23.99 -25.48 -1.67
C ILE A 22 24.99 -24.39 -2.06
N VAL A 23 25.87 -24.66 -3.04
CA VAL A 23 26.86 -23.68 -3.51
C VAL A 23 26.17 -22.43 -4.07
N TYR A 24 25.11 -22.60 -4.89
CA TYR A 24 24.31 -21.49 -5.38
C TYR A 24 23.70 -20.69 -4.23
N GLY A 25 23.13 -21.37 -3.23
CA GLY A 25 22.52 -20.75 -2.05
C GLY A 25 23.50 -19.92 -1.20
N LEU A 26 24.79 -20.22 -1.25
CA LEU A 26 25.84 -19.45 -0.57
C LEU A 26 26.18 -18.16 -1.32
N THR A 27 25.83 -18.05 -2.61
CA THR A 27 26.05 -16.81 -3.38
C THR A 27 25.05 -15.72 -2.97
N PRO A 28 25.37 -14.43 -3.14
CA PRO A 28 24.40 -13.35 -2.93
C PRO A 28 23.11 -13.55 -3.76
N TRP A 29 23.23 -13.96 -5.01
CA TRP A 29 22.10 -14.25 -5.91
C TRP A 29 21.22 -15.39 -5.42
N GLY A 30 21.86 -16.47 -4.96
CA GLY A 30 21.15 -17.62 -4.39
C GLY A 30 20.39 -17.25 -3.12
N ARG A 31 21.02 -16.50 -2.22
CA ARG A 31 20.35 -16.03 -0.99
C ARG A 31 19.12 -15.20 -1.28
N ILE A 32 19.20 -14.25 -2.25
CA ILE A 32 18.04 -13.45 -2.67
C ILE A 32 16.97 -14.34 -3.27
N THR A 33 17.33 -15.31 -4.13
CA THR A 33 16.40 -16.25 -4.75
C THR A 33 15.65 -17.07 -3.68
N PHE A 34 16.37 -17.69 -2.75
CA PHE A 34 15.75 -18.46 -1.66
C PHE A 34 14.84 -17.61 -0.79
N LYS A 35 15.30 -16.42 -0.40
CA LYS A 35 14.52 -15.48 0.39
C LYS A 35 13.25 -15.05 -0.35
N SER A 36 13.34 -14.79 -1.65
CA SER A 36 12.17 -14.41 -2.46
C SER A 36 11.16 -15.56 -2.55
N LEU A 37 11.62 -16.79 -2.81
CA LEU A 37 10.75 -17.97 -2.83
C LEU A 37 10.04 -18.18 -1.49
N THR A 38 10.77 -18.06 -0.38
CA THR A 38 10.19 -18.19 0.96
C THR A 38 9.12 -17.14 1.22
N LEU A 39 9.37 -15.89 0.84
CA LEU A 39 8.40 -14.80 1.01
C LEU A 39 7.13 -15.01 0.17
N VAL A 40 7.26 -15.47 -1.08
CA VAL A 40 6.09 -15.76 -1.94
C VAL A 40 5.17 -16.79 -1.31
N THR A 41 5.74 -17.87 -0.73
CA THR A 41 4.91 -18.92 -0.09
C THR A 41 4.17 -18.40 1.14
N GLU A 42 4.73 -17.44 1.86
CA GLU A 42 4.09 -16.84 3.04
C GLU A 42 2.97 -15.84 2.66
N PHE A 43 3.12 -15.15 1.53
CA PHE A 43 2.07 -14.25 1.04
C PHE A 43 0.92 -14.98 0.34
N SER A 44 1.11 -16.23 -0.06
CA SER A 44 0.05 -17.02 -0.69
C SER A 44 -1.08 -17.34 0.30
N PRO A 45 -2.35 -17.05 -0.05
CA PRO A 45 -3.48 -17.35 0.82
C PRO A 45 -3.78 -18.86 0.93
N LYS A 46 -3.30 -19.67 -0.04
CA LYS A 46 -3.60 -21.11 -0.13
C LYS A 46 -2.42 -22.02 0.19
N VAL A 47 -1.20 -21.49 0.15
CA VAL A 47 0.02 -22.28 0.32
C VAL A 47 0.84 -21.67 1.44
N HIS A 48 0.50 -22.01 2.67
CA HIS A 48 1.33 -21.67 3.82
C HIS A 48 2.24 -22.85 4.15
N LEU A 49 3.46 -22.83 3.61
CA LEU A 49 4.41 -23.93 3.83
C LEU A 49 5.16 -23.81 5.15
N GLY A 50 5.00 -22.71 5.90
CA GLY A 50 5.73 -22.47 7.15
C GLY A 50 7.25 -22.45 7.00
N VAL A 51 7.75 -22.29 5.76
CA VAL A 51 9.21 -22.32 5.50
C VAL A 51 9.89 -21.17 6.22
N LEU A 52 9.26 -20.01 6.27
CA LEU A 52 9.81 -18.85 6.98
C LEU A 52 9.83 -19.05 8.51
N ASP A 53 8.98 -19.93 9.05
CA ASP A 53 9.02 -20.30 10.47
C ASP A 53 10.25 -21.14 10.80
N LEU A 54 10.74 -21.95 9.83
CA LEU A 54 11.92 -22.81 9.97
C LEU A 54 13.24 -22.06 9.72
N VAL A 55 13.27 -21.19 8.69
CA VAL A 55 14.52 -20.55 8.24
C VAL A 55 14.59 -19.05 8.56
N GLY A 56 13.48 -18.44 8.94
CA GLY A 56 13.39 -17.02 9.27
C GLY A 56 14.01 -16.66 10.61
N GLY A 57 14.40 -15.41 10.75
CA GLY A 57 14.94 -14.88 12.00
C GLY A 57 13.88 -14.77 13.10
N LYS A 58 14.32 -14.94 14.36
CA LYS A 58 13.49 -14.53 15.50
C LYS A 58 13.37 -13.00 15.52
N TYR A 59 12.26 -12.51 16.06
CA TYR A 59 11.99 -11.08 16.23
C TYR A 59 11.22 -10.83 17.53
N THR A 60 11.22 -9.59 17.97
CA THR A 60 10.41 -9.09 19.07
C THR A 60 9.44 -8.03 18.54
N VAL A 61 8.33 -7.84 19.23
CA VAL A 61 7.36 -6.76 18.96
C VAL A 61 7.32 -5.84 20.16
N GLU A 62 7.54 -4.56 19.93
CA GLU A 62 7.48 -3.50 20.92
C GLU A 62 6.36 -2.54 20.54
N GLN A 63 5.50 -2.20 21.50
CA GLN A 63 4.49 -1.15 21.33
C GLN A 63 5.07 0.15 21.82
N VAL A 64 4.97 1.19 20.99
CA VAL A 64 5.53 2.51 21.26
C VAL A 64 4.50 3.59 20.99
N GLU A 65 4.64 4.71 21.70
CA GLU A 65 3.95 5.96 21.39
C GLU A 65 4.98 6.94 20.83
N ILE A 66 4.71 7.51 19.67
CA ILE A 66 5.63 8.44 19.00
C ILE A 66 5.00 9.81 18.94
N ASP A 67 5.69 10.78 19.55
CA ASP A 67 5.27 12.19 19.56
C ASP A 67 5.35 12.77 18.13
N VAL A 68 4.26 13.33 17.66
CA VAL A 68 4.15 13.97 16.36
C VAL A 68 3.40 15.31 16.48
N PRO A 69 3.47 16.18 15.47
CA PRO A 69 2.63 17.37 15.46
C PRO A 69 1.14 17.03 15.63
N GLY A 70 0.54 17.56 16.69
CA GLY A 70 -0.88 17.36 16.99
C GLY A 70 -1.21 16.15 17.87
N GLY A 71 -0.23 15.46 18.47
CA GLY A 71 -0.45 14.38 19.44
C GLY A 71 0.54 13.24 19.32
N ASN A 72 0.15 12.06 19.77
CA ASN A 72 0.97 10.86 19.76
C ASN A 72 0.39 9.84 18.78
N ILE A 73 1.26 9.04 18.15
CA ILE A 73 0.88 7.94 17.27
C ILE A 73 1.27 6.63 17.94
N PRO A 74 0.30 5.75 18.26
CA PRO A 74 0.60 4.39 18.66
C PRO A 74 1.15 3.59 17.50
N ALA A 75 2.22 2.83 17.72
CA ALA A 75 2.85 2.04 16.70
C ALA A 75 3.39 0.71 17.25
N ASP A 76 3.46 -0.31 16.38
CA ASP A 76 4.14 -1.56 16.66
C ASP A 76 5.48 -1.59 15.92
N VAL A 77 6.57 -1.84 16.65
CA VAL A 77 7.91 -2.04 16.09
C VAL A 77 8.24 -3.53 16.11
N TYR A 78 8.35 -4.12 14.95
CA TYR A 78 8.80 -5.50 14.78
C TYR A 78 10.30 -5.48 14.54
N LYS A 79 11.08 -6.00 15.49
CA LYS A 79 12.55 -5.92 15.50
C LYS A 79 13.16 -7.31 15.38
N PRO A 80 13.98 -7.61 14.34
CA PRO A 80 14.74 -8.86 14.27
C PRO A 80 15.68 -9.03 15.48
N SER A 81 15.68 -10.22 16.08
CA SER A 81 16.52 -10.55 17.25
C SER A 81 17.94 -10.90 16.81
N ASN A 82 18.66 -9.93 16.26
CA ASN A 82 20.06 -10.07 15.87
C ASN A 82 20.85 -8.80 16.25
N ASN A 83 22.18 -8.90 16.26
CA ASN A 83 23.08 -7.80 16.63
C ASN A 83 23.55 -6.98 15.41
N LYS A 84 22.76 -6.93 14.33
CA LYS A 84 23.12 -6.21 13.10
C LYS A 84 22.18 -5.02 12.90
N LYS A 85 22.65 -4.01 12.18
CA LYS A 85 21.76 -2.99 11.62
C LYS A 85 21.00 -3.59 10.44
N ASN A 86 19.68 -3.50 10.51
CA ASN A 86 18.78 -4.13 9.55
C ASN A 86 18.16 -3.07 8.63
N PRO A 87 17.79 -3.43 7.38
CA PRO A 87 16.92 -2.57 6.58
C PRO A 87 15.60 -2.36 7.32
N ALA A 88 14.95 -1.23 7.08
CA ALA A 88 13.71 -0.91 7.76
C ALA A 88 12.63 -0.42 6.80
N VAL A 89 11.38 -0.58 7.21
CA VAL A 89 10.21 -0.14 6.46
C VAL A 89 9.15 0.42 7.40
N ILE A 90 8.57 1.56 7.04
CA ILE A 90 7.33 2.04 7.63
C ILE A 90 6.20 1.50 6.76
N PHE A 91 5.27 0.77 7.38
CA PHE A 91 4.12 0.22 6.69
C PHE A 91 2.86 1.03 7.00
N LEU A 92 2.42 1.84 6.03
CA LEU A 92 1.25 2.69 6.13
C LEU A 92 0.00 1.91 5.69
N ILE A 93 -0.95 1.78 6.61
CA ILE A 93 -2.20 1.06 6.38
C ILE A 93 -3.18 2.01 5.65
N GLY A 94 -4.09 1.45 4.84
CA GLY A 94 -5.16 2.22 4.21
C GLY A 94 -6.20 2.74 5.21
N THR A 95 -7.21 3.42 4.69
CA THR A 95 -8.31 3.96 5.51
C THR A 95 -8.99 2.90 6.35
N ARG A 96 -9.39 3.25 7.58
CA ARG A 96 -10.00 2.36 8.60
C ARG A 96 -9.14 1.15 9.00
N GLY A 97 -7.90 1.07 8.51
CA GLY A 97 -6.99 0.00 8.85
C GLY A 97 -6.37 0.19 10.24
N LEU A 98 -6.36 -0.87 11.05
CA LEU A 98 -5.75 -0.88 12.38
C LEU A 98 -4.48 -1.73 12.37
N ARG A 99 -3.47 -1.34 13.15
CA ARG A 99 -2.22 -2.12 13.34
C ARG A 99 -2.48 -3.52 13.90
N THR A 100 -3.61 -3.71 14.57
CA THR A 100 -4.04 -5.00 15.14
C THR A 100 -4.68 -5.95 14.15
N ASN A 101 -4.99 -5.52 12.92
CA ASN A 101 -5.59 -6.38 11.89
C ASN A 101 -4.65 -7.53 11.52
N ASP A 102 -5.19 -8.74 11.36
CA ASP A 102 -4.42 -9.96 11.10
C ASP A 102 -3.56 -9.86 9.83
N GLY A 103 -4.08 -9.26 8.77
CA GLY A 103 -3.33 -9.04 7.53
C GLY A 103 -2.12 -8.14 7.73
N VAL A 104 -2.26 -7.08 8.54
CA VAL A 104 -1.20 -6.14 8.88
C VAL A 104 -0.13 -6.82 9.72
N ARG A 105 -0.54 -7.53 10.78
CA ARG A 105 0.36 -8.32 11.62
C ARG A 105 1.10 -9.38 10.82
N ARG A 106 0.40 -10.07 9.91
CA ARG A 106 1.01 -11.07 9.02
C ARG A 106 2.08 -10.44 8.13
N PHE A 107 1.80 -9.30 7.50
CA PHE A 107 2.78 -8.56 6.70
C PHE A 107 4.03 -8.21 7.53
N ALA A 108 3.83 -7.60 8.70
CA ALA A 108 4.91 -7.19 9.58
C ALA A 108 5.76 -8.39 10.05
N ASN A 109 5.11 -9.49 10.45
CA ASN A 109 5.76 -10.75 10.85
C ASN A 109 6.64 -11.32 9.73
N ILE A 110 6.13 -11.38 8.51
CA ILE A 110 6.85 -11.90 7.34
C ILE A 110 8.12 -11.07 7.09
N PHE A 111 8.00 -9.74 7.09
CA PHE A 111 9.13 -8.85 6.88
C PHE A 111 10.14 -8.90 8.04
N ALA A 112 9.68 -8.99 9.29
CA ALA A 112 10.55 -9.11 10.45
C ALA A 112 11.37 -10.42 10.42
N LYS A 113 10.73 -11.57 10.13
CA LYS A 113 11.39 -12.85 9.91
C LYS A 113 12.37 -12.80 8.73
N ALA A 114 12.05 -12.01 7.71
CA ALA A 114 12.94 -11.74 6.59
C ALA A 114 14.10 -10.80 6.93
N GLY A 115 14.20 -10.30 8.16
CA GLY A 115 15.29 -9.47 8.66
C GLY A 115 15.10 -7.97 8.42
N PHE A 116 13.87 -7.50 8.29
CA PHE A 116 13.55 -6.07 8.29
C PHE A 116 13.08 -5.62 9.67
N VAL A 117 13.42 -4.41 10.04
CA VAL A 117 12.68 -3.70 11.08
C VAL A 117 11.41 -3.15 10.43
N VAL A 118 10.25 -3.41 11.03
CA VAL A 118 8.98 -2.90 10.51
C VAL A 118 8.34 -2.01 11.56
N LEU A 119 8.06 -0.76 11.19
CA LEU A 119 7.25 0.17 11.98
C LEU A 119 5.84 0.18 11.36
N VAL A 120 4.85 -0.15 12.18
CA VAL A 120 3.43 -0.13 11.81
C VAL A 120 2.74 0.94 12.64
N PRO A 121 2.66 2.20 12.18
CA PRO A 121 1.98 3.27 12.89
C PRO A 121 0.46 3.19 12.65
N GLU A 122 -0.33 3.59 13.65
CA GLU A 122 -1.76 3.78 13.53
C GLU A 122 -2.07 5.28 13.38
N LEU A 123 -2.05 5.74 12.14
CA LEU A 123 -2.30 7.14 11.81
C LEU A 123 -3.80 7.47 11.93
N ASP A 124 -4.19 8.28 12.91
CA ASP A 124 -5.57 8.73 13.12
C ASP A 124 -6.19 9.34 11.84
N ASP A 125 -5.40 10.07 11.07
CA ASP A 125 -5.82 10.67 9.80
C ASP A 125 -6.33 9.62 8.79
N LEU A 126 -5.72 8.43 8.75
CA LEU A 126 -6.15 7.33 7.89
C LEU A 126 -7.27 6.51 8.53
N VAL A 127 -7.13 6.18 9.81
CA VAL A 127 -8.15 5.40 10.54
C VAL A 127 -9.51 6.09 10.52
N ASN A 128 -9.55 7.40 10.76
CA ASN A 128 -10.78 8.18 10.83
C ASN A 128 -11.13 8.93 9.53
N ILE A 129 -10.48 8.60 8.42
CA ILE A 129 -10.73 9.20 7.10
C ILE A 129 -10.63 10.74 7.14
N LYS A 130 -9.63 11.26 7.86
CA LYS A 130 -9.33 12.70 8.01
C LYS A 130 -8.07 13.10 7.24
N MET A 131 -7.82 12.47 6.12
CA MET A 131 -6.61 12.65 5.31
C MET A 131 -6.40 14.11 4.92
N ARG A 132 -5.19 14.61 5.16
CA ARG A 132 -4.77 15.98 4.84
C ARG A 132 -3.32 15.98 4.36
N ASN A 133 -2.89 17.04 3.73
CA ASN A 133 -1.47 17.19 3.36
C ASN A 133 -0.54 17.15 4.58
N THR A 134 -1.00 17.66 5.73
CA THR A 134 -0.25 17.63 7.01
C THR A 134 -0.03 16.22 7.57
N THR A 135 -0.71 15.19 7.04
CA THR A 135 -0.40 13.78 7.37
C THR A 135 1.04 13.41 6.98
N ILE A 136 1.61 14.10 5.97
CA ILE A 136 3.02 13.91 5.54
C ILE A 136 3.99 14.35 6.64
N ASP A 137 3.65 15.39 7.41
CA ASP A 137 4.50 15.87 8.52
C ASP A 137 4.65 14.79 9.61
N LYS A 138 3.57 14.04 9.87
CA LYS A 138 3.60 12.91 10.80
C LYS A 138 4.47 11.77 10.26
N ILE A 139 4.38 11.49 8.96
CA ILE A 139 5.20 10.44 8.32
C ILE A 139 6.68 10.81 8.34
N ASP A 140 7.05 12.07 8.18
CA ASP A 140 8.44 12.54 8.29
C ASP A 140 9.00 12.28 9.70
N VAL A 141 8.23 12.60 10.74
CA VAL A 141 8.62 12.31 12.14
C VAL A 141 8.77 10.80 12.37
N LEU A 142 7.85 9.98 11.87
CA LEU A 142 7.93 8.52 11.96
C LEU A 142 9.16 7.97 11.23
N PHE A 143 9.53 8.58 10.10
CA PHE A 143 10.73 8.20 9.34
C PHE A 143 12.00 8.53 10.11
N ASP A 144 12.10 9.70 10.68
CA ASP A 144 13.26 10.11 11.50
C ASP A 144 13.33 9.29 12.81
N TYR A 145 12.18 8.98 13.44
CA TYR A 145 12.12 8.06 14.58
C TYR A 145 12.73 6.70 14.23
N LEU A 146 12.27 6.07 13.13
CA LEU A 146 12.75 4.74 12.75
C LEU A 146 14.21 4.76 12.34
N SER A 147 14.62 5.75 11.54
CA SER A 147 15.97 5.89 11.00
C SER A 147 17.03 6.14 12.08
N SER A 148 16.65 6.72 13.22
CA SER A 148 17.54 7.02 14.35
C SER A 148 17.84 5.81 15.26
N ARG A 149 17.13 4.69 15.09
CA ARG A 149 17.33 3.51 15.93
C ARG A 149 18.67 2.84 15.65
N ASP A 150 19.38 2.42 16.70
CA ASP A 150 20.71 1.80 16.63
C ASP A 150 20.73 0.48 15.87
N TYR A 151 19.63 -0.24 15.86
CA TYR A 151 19.41 -1.51 15.13
C TYR A 151 18.93 -1.32 13.70
N VAL A 152 18.79 -0.08 13.21
CA VAL A 152 18.36 0.25 11.84
C VAL A 152 19.55 0.72 11.01
N ASP A 153 19.65 0.23 9.79
CA ASP A 153 20.52 0.80 8.77
C ASP A 153 19.81 1.98 8.11
N SER A 154 20.14 3.19 8.53
CA SER A 154 19.53 4.42 8.07
C SER A 154 19.62 4.68 6.57
N LYS A 155 20.56 4.01 5.86
CA LYS A 155 20.67 4.07 4.40
C LYS A 155 19.74 3.10 3.69
N ARG A 156 19.04 2.22 4.40
CA ARG A 156 18.12 1.22 3.86
C ARG A 156 16.75 1.29 4.50
N VAL A 157 16.27 2.50 4.74
CA VAL A 157 14.91 2.78 5.23
C VAL A 157 14.02 3.16 4.06
N GLY A 158 12.85 2.55 3.99
CA GLY A 158 11.88 2.83 2.95
C GLY A 158 10.46 2.93 3.48
N LEU A 159 9.55 3.22 2.56
CA LEU A 159 8.13 3.33 2.81
C LEU A 159 7.39 2.21 2.09
N SER A 160 6.38 1.67 2.73
CA SER A 160 5.44 0.73 2.12
C SER A 160 4.03 1.07 2.55
N GLY A 161 3.06 0.74 1.72
CA GLY A 161 1.68 0.97 2.12
C GLY A 161 0.68 0.37 1.15
N VAL A 162 -0.57 0.33 1.60
CA VAL A 162 -1.69 -0.19 0.83
C VAL A 162 -2.75 0.89 0.68
N CYS A 163 -3.43 0.94 -0.48
CA CYS A 163 -4.50 1.90 -0.71
C CYS A 163 -4.05 3.36 -0.44
N ALA A 164 -4.80 4.12 0.35
CA ALA A 164 -4.43 5.47 0.78
C ALA A 164 -3.05 5.52 1.47
N GLY A 165 -2.70 4.51 2.29
CA GLY A 165 -1.37 4.41 2.89
C GLY A 165 -0.25 4.28 1.85
N GLY A 166 -0.53 3.60 0.73
CA GLY A 166 0.37 3.54 -0.42
C GLY A 166 0.55 4.91 -1.09
N THR A 167 -0.54 5.64 -1.28
CA THR A 167 -0.50 7.00 -1.84
C THR A 167 0.26 7.96 -0.92
N PHE A 168 0.04 7.91 0.40
CA PHE A 168 0.80 8.71 1.35
C PHE A 168 2.28 8.33 1.41
N SER A 169 2.63 7.06 1.19
CA SER A 169 4.03 6.64 1.03
C SER A 169 4.70 7.31 -0.18
N LEU A 170 3.97 7.46 -1.29
CA LEU A 170 4.45 8.14 -2.49
C LEU A 170 4.55 9.66 -2.29
N LEU A 171 3.52 10.27 -1.68
CA LEU A 171 3.51 11.70 -1.36
C LEU A 171 4.66 12.06 -0.42
N ALA A 172 4.90 11.23 0.59
CA ALA A 172 6.02 11.39 1.51
C ALA A 172 7.38 11.26 0.79
N ALA A 173 7.52 10.28 -0.11
CA ALA A 173 8.74 10.14 -0.91
C ALA A 173 8.95 11.29 -1.92
N ALA A 174 7.91 12.04 -2.27
CA ALA A 174 7.97 13.24 -3.10
C ALA A 174 8.24 14.52 -2.29
N ASP A 175 8.10 14.47 -0.96
CA ASP A 175 8.37 15.62 -0.08
C ASP A 175 9.87 15.90 -0.01
N SER A 176 10.26 17.16 -0.11
CA SER A 176 11.67 17.58 -0.14
C SER A 176 12.47 17.19 1.11
N ARG A 177 11.81 17.02 2.26
CA ARG A 177 12.43 16.60 3.52
C ARG A 177 12.86 15.14 3.50
N MET A 178 12.17 14.30 2.69
CA MET A 178 12.34 12.85 2.68
C MET A 178 12.84 12.28 1.34
N SER A 179 12.69 13.01 0.23
CA SER A 179 12.99 12.50 -1.12
C SER A 179 14.43 11.97 -1.31
N ASP A 180 15.40 12.52 -0.59
CA ASP A 180 16.79 12.06 -0.60
C ASP A 180 17.11 10.97 0.45
N LYS A 181 16.24 10.78 1.42
CA LYS A 181 16.43 9.83 2.54
C LYS A 181 15.75 8.48 2.26
N VAL A 182 14.61 8.49 1.59
CA VAL A 182 13.82 7.27 1.31
C VAL A 182 14.55 6.38 0.32
N ARG A 183 14.91 5.16 0.72
CA ARG A 183 15.66 4.22 -0.12
C ARG A 183 14.79 3.50 -1.14
N PHE A 184 13.53 3.24 -0.83
CA PHE A 184 12.55 2.57 -1.70
C PHE A 184 11.12 2.90 -1.29
N VAL A 185 10.21 2.76 -2.23
CA VAL A 185 8.76 2.76 -1.97
C VAL A 185 8.16 1.48 -2.54
N ASN A 186 7.38 0.74 -1.73
CA ASN A 186 6.69 -0.47 -2.17
C ASN A 186 5.21 -0.35 -1.82
N VAL A 187 4.35 -0.28 -2.82
CA VAL A 187 2.93 0.04 -2.64
C VAL A 187 2.00 -0.97 -3.31
N VAL A 188 0.89 -1.21 -2.66
CA VAL A 188 -0.18 -2.08 -3.19
C VAL A 188 -1.42 -1.25 -3.42
N SER A 189 -1.92 -1.26 -4.64
CA SER A 189 -3.13 -0.54 -5.07
C SER A 189 -3.19 0.92 -4.58
N PRO A 190 -2.16 1.75 -4.77
CA PRO A 190 -2.24 3.17 -4.47
C PRO A 190 -3.11 3.87 -5.52
N PHE A 191 -3.81 4.92 -5.14
CA PHE A 191 -4.36 5.84 -6.13
C PHE A 191 -3.30 6.87 -6.55
N PHE A 192 -3.36 7.26 -7.80
CA PHE A 192 -2.44 8.22 -8.43
C PHE A 192 -2.97 9.65 -8.39
N ASP A 193 -4.29 9.77 -8.62
CA ASP A 193 -4.97 11.06 -8.64
C ASP A 193 -6.30 10.99 -7.88
N ASN A 194 -6.51 11.90 -6.95
CA ASN A 194 -7.70 11.89 -6.11
C ASN A 194 -8.96 12.35 -6.87
N TRP A 195 -8.83 13.17 -7.92
CA TRP A 195 -9.96 13.52 -8.78
C TRP A 195 -10.39 12.35 -9.65
N ASP A 196 -9.42 11.64 -10.25
CA ASP A 196 -9.72 10.45 -11.06
C ASP A 196 -10.34 9.36 -10.19
N LEU A 197 -9.75 9.05 -9.01
CA LEU A 197 -10.33 8.10 -8.05
C LEU A 197 -11.77 8.47 -7.67
N THR A 198 -12.04 9.75 -7.40
CA THR A 198 -13.37 10.21 -7.02
C THR A 198 -14.37 10.00 -8.16
N ARG A 199 -14.00 10.39 -9.37
CA ARG A 199 -14.81 10.18 -10.58
C ARG A 199 -15.10 8.69 -10.76
N GLU A 200 -14.08 7.87 -10.70
CA GLU A 200 -14.16 6.42 -10.91
C GLU A 200 -15.09 5.75 -9.90
N LEU A 201 -14.98 6.10 -8.61
CA LEU A 201 -15.86 5.58 -7.56
C LEU A 201 -17.31 6.05 -7.70
N PHE A 202 -17.53 7.29 -8.13
CA PHE A 202 -18.88 7.84 -8.20
C PHE A 202 -19.63 7.42 -9.46
N THR A 203 -18.90 7.27 -10.59
CA THR A 203 -19.50 6.93 -11.89
C THR A 203 -19.45 5.42 -12.21
N GLY A 204 -18.65 4.63 -11.49
CA GLY A 204 -18.49 3.19 -11.74
C GLY A 204 -17.75 2.88 -13.04
N GLN A 205 -16.82 3.73 -13.46
CA GLN A 205 -16.07 3.59 -14.70
C GLN A 205 -14.76 4.37 -14.66
N PHE A 206 -13.80 3.96 -15.47
CA PHE A 206 -12.55 4.69 -15.67
C PHE A 206 -12.19 4.87 -17.15
N MET A 207 -11.30 5.81 -17.44
CA MET A 207 -10.79 6.04 -18.78
C MET A 207 -9.44 5.33 -18.96
N ASP A 208 -9.33 4.45 -19.96
CA ASP A 208 -8.07 3.83 -20.41
C ASP A 208 -7.83 4.17 -21.89
N HIS A 209 -6.79 4.97 -22.17
CA HIS A 209 -6.42 5.42 -23.51
C HIS A 209 -7.60 6.00 -24.34
N GLY A 210 -8.43 6.83 -23.70
CA GLY A 210 -9.58 7.48 -24.34
C GLY A 210 -10.80 6.59 -24.49
N LYS A 211 -10.77 5.37 -23.95
CA LYS A 211 -11.93 4.47 -23.89
C LYS A 211 -12.50 4.42 -22.48
N GLN A 212 -13.81 4.52 -22.39
CA GLN A 212 -14.54 4.34 -21.15
C GLN A 212 -14.66 2.85 -20.83
N VAL A 213 -14.23 2.44 -19.66
CA VAL A 213 -14.24 1.05 -19.19
C VAL A 213 -15.11 0.96 -17.95
N PRO A 214 -16.18 0.16 -17.96
CA PRO A 214 -16.98 -0.10 -16.76
C PRO A 214 -16.13 -0.72 -15.66
N TRP A 215 -16.34 -0.28 -14.42
CA TRP A 215 -15.64 -0.79 -13.26
C TRP A 215 -16.61 -1.01 -12.09
N LEU A 216 -16.48 -2.16 -11.44
CA LEU A 216 -17.28 -2.48 -10.27
C LEU A 216 -16.67 -1.82 -9.03
N ALA A 217 -17.02 -0.55 -8.81
CA ALA A 217 -16.65 0.18 -7.60
C ALA A 217 -17.36 -0.39 -6.37
N GLY A 218 -16.62 -0.57 -5.28
CA GLY A 218 -17.19 -1.03 -4.01
C GLY A 218 -18.00 0.06 -3.32
N ASN A 219 -19.19 -0.27 -2.84
CA ASN A 219 -20.02 0.67 -2.09
C ASN A 219 -19.32 1.22 -0.84
N ASP A 220 -18.55 0.38 -0.14
CA ASP A 220 -17.79 0.79 1.03
C ASP A 220 -16.69 1.80 0.66
N ALA A 221 -15.99 1.60 -0.44
CA ALA A 221 -14.98 2.54 -0.94
C ALA A 221 -15.61 3.90 -1.31
N LYS A 222 -16.74 3.88 -2.03
CA LYS A 222 -17.51 5.07 -2.35
C LYS A 222 -17.97 5.80 -1.08
N GLN A 223 -18.52 5.07 -0.12
CA GLN A 223 -18.98 5.64 1.16
C GLN A 223 -17.83 6.28 1.94
N GLN A 224 -16.65 5.63 2.02
CA GLN A 224 -15.50 6.19 2.69
C GLN A 224 -15.05 7.51 2.06
N LEU A 225 -15.06 7.59 0.73
CA LEU A 225 -14.68 8.81 0.03
C LEU A 225 -15.74 9.92 0.24
N GLN A 226 -17.02 9.59 0.21
CA GLN A 226 -18.10 10.53 0.54
C GLN A 226 -17.95 11.08 1.98
N LEU A 227 -17.64 10.23 2.95
CA LEU A 227 -17.38 10.64 4.33
C LEU A 227 -16.16 11.56 4.46
N TRP A 228 -15.11 11.32 3.66
CA TRP A 228 -13.96 12.22 3.60
C TRP A 228 -14.35 13.61 3.10
N TYR A 229 -15.10 13.71 2.00
CA TYR A 229 -15.60 15.00 1.49
C TYR A 229 -16.53 15.70 2.50
N ALA A 230 -17.44 14.96 3.14
CA ALA A 230 -18.28 15.49 4.20
C ALA A 230 -17.45 16.06 5.36
N GLY A 231 -16.30 15.43 5.67
CA GLY A 231 -15.32 15.93 6.65
C GLY A 231 -14.69 17.29 6.31
N LEU A 232 -14.84 17.77 5.08
CA LEU A 232 -14.35 19.08 4.65
C LEU A 232 -15.37 20.21 4.92
N ILE A 233 -16.56 19.90 5.42
CA ILE A 233 -17.58 20.88 5.83
C ILE A 233 -17.15 21.44 7.19
N VAL A 234 -17.20 22.77 7.32
CA VAL A 234 -16.73 23.49 8.51
C VAL A 234 -17.75 23.46 9.66
N ASN A 235 -19.04 23.60 9.33
CA ASN A 235 -20.11 23.56 10.33
C ASN A 235 -20.36 22.11 10.75
N GLU A 236 -20.21 21.82 12.05
CA GLU A 236 -20.32 20.47 12.60
C GLU A 236 -21.71 19.87 12.47
N ASP A 237 -22.79 20.66 12.63
CA ASP A 237 -24.16 20.17 12.51
C ASP A 237 -24.45 19.74 11.07
N GLU A 238 -24.04 20.58 10.08
CA GLU A 238 -24.16 20.25 8.66
C GLU A 238 -23.30 19.04 8.29
N GLN A 239 -22.08 18.97 8.81
CA GLN A 239 -21.16 17.86 8.62
C GLN A 239 -21.77 16.56 9.13
N ASN A 240 -22.28 16.55 10.36
CA ASN A 240 -22.88 15.38 10.98
C ASN A 240 -24.14 14.94 10.24
N LEU A 241 -25.02 15.88 9.88
CA LEU A 241 -26.23 15.58 9.11
C LEU A 241 -25.90 14.88 7.78
N ILE A 242 -24.90 15.37 7.04
CA ILE A 242 -24.48 14.76 5.77
C ILE A 242 -23.81 13.40 6.01
N LYS A 243 -22.95 13.26 7.03
CA LYS A 243 -22.36 11.97 7.40
C LYS A 243 -23.40 10.93 7.78
N ASP A 244 -24.39 11.31 8.56
CA ASP A 244 -25.49 10.42 8.94
C ASP A 244 -26.30 9.97 7.71
N SER A 245 -26.56 10.90 6.78
CA SER A 245 -27.25 10.55 5.52
C SER A 245 -26.45 9.54 4.68
N ILE A 246 -25.13 9.69 4.62
CA ILE A 246 -24.22 8.75 3.93
C ILE A 246 -24.23 7.38 4.62
N LEU A 247 -24.13 7.34 5.94
CA LEU A 247 -24.07 6.10 6.71
C LEU A 247 -25.38 5.31 6.70
N THR A 248 -26.52 6.03 6.70
CA THR A 248 -27.86 5.43 6.69
C THR A 248 -28.43 5.22 5.29
N ASN A 249 -27.72 5.70 4.26
CA ASN A 249 -28.20 5.76 2.87
C ASN A 249 -29.55 6.49 2.75
N ALA A 250 -29.78 7.50 3.60
CA ALA A 250 -30.97 8.32 3.61
C ALA A 250 -30.71 9.65 2.88
N GLN A 251 -31.78 10.23 2.33
CA GLN A 251 -31.66 11.58 1.77
C GLN A 251 -31.65 12.62 2.88
N VAL A 252 -30.88 13.69 2.67
CA VAL A 252 -30.95 14.87 3.54
C VAL A 252 -32.32 15.55 3.38
N PRO A 253 -33.05 15.84 4.48
CA PRO A 253 -34.36 16.49 4.40
C PRO A 253 -34.31 17.84 3.69
N GLU A 254 -35.32 18.15 2.87
CA GLU A 254 -35.35 19.37 2.05
C GLU A 254 -35.32 20.66 2.88
N ASP A 255 -36.00 20.70 4.02
CA ASP A 255 -36.00 21.84 4.94
C ASP A 255 -34.59 22.11 5.49
N LYS A 256 -33.80 21.06 5.73
CA LYS A 256 -32.41 21.16 6.14
C LYS A 256 -31.51 21.61 4.99
N MET A 257 -31.74 21.09 3.77
CA MET A 257 -30.97 21.52 2.60
C MET A 257 -31.13 23.01 2.31
N VAL A 258 -32.33 23.58 2.49
CA VAL A 258 -32.57 25.02 2.26
C VAL A 258 -31.70 25.87 3.16
N THR A 259 -31.53 25.51 4.42
CA THR A 259 -30.77 26.27 5.44
C THR A 259 -29.25 26.04 5.44
N MET A 260 -28.78 25.02 4.72
CA MET A 260 -27.33 24.73 4.65
C MET A 260 -26.51 25.87 4.06
N SER A 261 -25.26 25.96 4.50
CA SER A 261 -24.24 26.82 3.91
C SER A 261 -23.98 26.48 2.43
N ALA A 262 -23.51 27.45 1.66
CA ALA A 262 -23.13 27.24 0.26
C ALA A 262 -22.08 26.12 0.10
N ARG A 263 -21.13 26.04 1.05
CA ARG A 263 -20.09 25.00 1.08
C ARG A 263 -20.69 23.61 1.28
N ALA A 264 -21.59 23.44 2.25
CA ALA A 264 -22.23 22.15 2.51
C ALA A 264 -23.11 21.71 1.33
N LYS A 265 -23.88 22.63 0.72
CA LYS A 265 -24.67 22.36 -0.49
C LYS A 265 -23.79 21.89 -1.67
N ALA A 266 -22.68 22.59 -1.92
CA ALA A 266 -21.76 22.24 -3.00
C ALA A 266 -21.15 20.83 -2.79
N ILE A 267 -20.69 20.53 -1.58
CA ILE A 267 -20.15 19.22 -1.23
C ILE A 267 -21.22 18.13 -1.34
N LEU A 268 -22.43 18.36 -0.79
CA LEU A 268 -23.53 17.41 -0.87
C LEU A 268 -23.87 17.09 -2.33
N LYS A 269 -24.00 18.11 -3.18
CA LYS A 269 -24.27 17.93 -4.62
C LYS A 269 -23.18 17.13 -5.30
N PHE A 270 -21.91 17.35 -4.93
CA PHE A 270 -20.77 16.67 -5.51
C PHE A 270 -20.71 15.18 -5.13
N ILE A 271 -20.94 14.85 -3.86
CA ILE A 271 -20.81 13.45 -3.38
C ILE A 271 -21.97 12.54 -3.80
N ILE A 272 -23.07 13.09 -4.29
CA ILE A 272 -24.20 12.31 -4.82
C ILE A 272 -24.19 12.20 -6.34
N ALA A 273 -23.24 12.79 -7.04
CA ALA A 273 -23.08 12.67 -8.49
C ALA A 273 -22.88 11.20 -8.89
N THR A 274 -23.54 10.79 -10.00
CA THR A 274 -23.55 9.39 -10.46
C THR A 274 -23.05 9.21 -11.89
N ASN A 275 -22.82 10.31 -12.60
CA ASN A 275 -22.34 10.32 -13.98
C ASN A 275 -21.36 11.47 -14.22
N ASP A 276 -20.63 11.41 -15.34
CA ASP A 276 -19.58 12.39 -15.66
C ASP A 276 -20.11 13.83 -15.75
N THR A 277 -21.29 14.05 -16.31
CA THR A 277 -21.87 15.39 -16.45
C THR A 277 -22.18 16.00 -15.09
N GLU A 278 -22.83 15.26 -14.21
CA GLU A 278 -23.11 15.68 -12.84
C GLU A 278 -21.83 15.93 -12.06
N PHE A 279 -20.86 15.03 -12.21
CA PHE A 279 -19.56 15.13 -11.55
C PHE A 279 -18.84 16.42 -11.95
N ASP A 280 -18.72 16.71 -13.26
CA ASP A 280 -18.00 17.88 -13.73
C ASP A 280 -18.70 19.18 -13.31
N GLN A 281 -20.02 19.26 -13.45
CA GLN A 281 -20.80 20.42 -13.02
C GLN A 281 -20.70 20.67 -11.50
N ALA A 282 -20.76 19.61 -10.69
CA ALA A 282 -20.67 19.74 -9.25
C ALA A 282 -19.24 20.06 -8.79
N ARG A 283 -18.22 19.50 -9.45
CA ARG A 283 -16.80 19.82 -9.20
C ARG A 283 -16.49 21.29 -9.39
N GLU A 284 -17.01 21.90 -10.46
CA GLU A 284 -16.80 23.34 -10.72
C GLU A 284 -17.35 24.20 -9.60
N GLN A 285 -18.46 23.79 -8.97
CA GLN A 285 -19.14 24.51 -7.88
C GLN A 285 -18.48 24.32 -6.51
N LEU A 286 -17.51 23.39 -6.37
CA LEU A 286 -16.81 23.23 -5.11
C LEU A 286 -15.98 24.48 -4.77
N PRO A 287 -15.90 24.87 -3.49
CA PRO A 287 -14.98 25.93 -3.04
C PRO A 287 -13.53 25.62 -3.39
N ASP A 288 -12.73 26.64 -3.70
CA ASP A 288 -11.33 26.46 -4.11
C ASP A 288 -10.47 25.81 -3.03
N GLU A 289 -10.76 26.05 -1.74
CA GLU A 289 -10.08 25.39 -0.63
C GLU A 289 -10.33 23.88 -0.62
N VAL A 290 -11.54 23.44 -1.02
CA VAL A 290 -11.85 22.01 -1.16
C VAL A 290 -11.06 21.41 -2.33
N LYS A 291 -11.07 22.10 -3.48
CA LYS A 291 -10.31 21.66 -4.68
C LYS A 291 -8.82 21.54 -4.35
N THR A 292 -8.24 22.53 -3.68
CA THR A 292 -6.83 22.53 -3.25
C THR A 292 -6.50 21.33 -2.33
N GLN A 293 -7.40 20.99 -1.39
CA GLN A 293 -7.20 19.84 -0.51
C GLN A 293 -7.26 18.51 -1.28
N VAL A 294 -8.16 18.38 -2.26
CA VAL A 294 -8.24 17.20 -3.13
C VAL A 294 -6.96 17.02 -3.93
N GLU A 295 -6.47 18.09 -4.56
CA GLU A 295 -5.25 18.10 -5.38
C GLU A 295 -3.99 17.82 -4.55
N ALA A 296 -3.95 18.32 -3.30
CA ALA A 296 -2.82 18.08 -2.41
C ALA A 296 -2.59 16.59 -2.13
N LEU A 297 -3.64 15.77 -2.19
CA LEU A 297 -3.60 14.31 -1.97
C LEU A 297 -3.33 13.49 -3.25
N SER A 298 -3.11 14.14 -4.40
CA SER A 298 -2.76 13.47 -5.64
C SER A 298 -1.24 13.35 -5.80
N VAL A 299 -0.76 12.21 -6.30
CA VAL A 299 0.66 11.99 -6.68
C VAL A 299 0.93 12.57 -8.07
N ARG A 300 -0.12 12.71 -8.90
CA ARG A 300 -0.05 13.37 -10.20
C ARG A 300 0.61 14.74 -10.07
N GLY A 301 1.57 15.03 -10.96
CA GLY A 301 2.37 16.26 -10.93
C GLY A 301 3.45 16.33 -9.84
N LYS A 302 3.69 15.23 -9.12
CA LYS A 302 4.74 15.14 -8.09
C LYS A 302 5.70 13.97 -8.30
N THR A 303 5.50 13.13 -9.32
CA THR A 303 6.33 11.94 -9.58
C THR A 303 7.78 12.27 -9.90
N ASP A 304 8.06 13.43 -10.51
CA ASP A 304 9.40 13.95 -10.78
C ASP A 304 10.21 14.24 -9.50
N LYS A 305 9.52 14.46 -8.38
CA LYS A 305 10.15 14.69 -7.07
C LYS A 305 10.53 13.40 -6.35
N ILE A 306 9.96 12.25 -6.75
CA ILE A 306 10.30 10.95 -6.18
C ILE A 306 11.64 10.51 -6.77
N LYS A 307 12.68 10.44 -5.95
CA LYS A 307 14.05 10.14 -6.40
C LYS A 307 14.42 8.67 -6.30
N THR A 308 13.62 7.88 -5.62
CA THR A 308 13.89 6.48 -5.35
C THR A 308 13.17 5.51 -6.29
N LYS A 309 13.55 4.23 -6.22
CA LYS A 309 12.86 3.14 -6.93
C LYS A 309 11.50 2.87 -6.30
N VAL A 310 10.48 2.75 -7.13
CA VAL A 310 9.10 2.47 -6.73
C VAL A 310 8.69 1.08 -7.22
N TYR A 311 8.14 0.28 -6.33
CA TYR A 311 7.59 -1.05 -6.60
C TYR A 311 6.08 -0.99 -6.43
N ILE A 312 5.34 -1.26 -7.50
CA ILE A 312 3.89 -1.13 -7.54
C ILE A 312 3.28 -2.51 -7.78
N LEU A 313 2.47 -2.96 -6.85
CA LEU A 313 1.62 -4.13 -7.01
C LEU A 313 0.18 -3.66 -7.16
N ALA A 314 -0.49 -4.05 -8.24
CA ALA A 314 -1.88 -3.72 -8.48
C ALA A 314 -2.72 -4.99 -8.58
N ASP A 315 -3.96 -4.88 -8.15
CA ASP A 315 -4.93 -5.95 -8.18
C ASP A 315 -5.95 -5.72 -9.31
N SER A 316 -6.18 -6.75 -10.13
CA SER A 316 -7.10 -6.67 -11.26
C SER A 316 -8.58 -6.67 -10.86
N HIS A 317 -8.90 -7.10 -9.65
CA HIS A 317 -10.25 -7.19 -9.11
C HIS A 317 -10.51 -6.13 -8.01
N ASP A 318 -9.64 -5.13 -7.92
CA ASP A 318 -9.75 -4.09 -6.90
C ASP A 318 -11.06 -3.31 -7.06
N THR A 319 -11.84 -3.28 -5.98
CA THR A 319 -13.12 -2.56 -5.91
C THR A 319 -13.02 -1.25 -5.12
N TYR A 320 -11.84 -0.92 -4.57
CA TYR A 320 -11.58 0.29 -3.80
C TYR A 320 -10.80 1.34 -4.59
N VAL A 321 -9.80 0.89 -5.35
CA VAL A 321 -9.00 1.74 -6.24
C VAL A 321 -9.00 1.12 -7.62
N ALA A 322 -9.48 1.84 -8.62
CA ALA A 322 -9.49 1.32 -9.98
C ALA A 322 -8.07 0.93 -10.41
N PRO A 323 -7.88 -0.28 -10.98
CA PRO A 323 -6.54 -0.79 -11.33
C PRO A 323 -5.75 0.14 -12.27
N ILE A 324 -6.47 0.98 -13.00
CA ILE A 324 -5.88 1.98 -13.90
C ILE A 324 -5.04 3.01 -13.15
N GLU A 325 -5.36 3.32 -11.89
CA GLU A 325 -4.64 4.30 -11.09
C GLU A 325 -3.17 3.88 -10.87
N SER A 326 -2.95 2.63 -10.52
CA SER A 326 -1.60 2.06 -10.40
C SER A 326 -0.85 2.02 -11.74
N LYS A 327 -1.56 1.79 -12.86
CA LYS A 327 -0.99 1.82 -14.21
C LYS A 327 -0.56 3.23 -14.60
N ARG A 328 -1.41 4.25 -14.36
CA ARG A 328 -1.08 5.67 -14.61
C ARG A 328 0.13 6.12 -13.78
N LEU A 329 0.21 5.69 -12.52
CA LEU A 329 1.37 5.94 -11.67
C LEU A 329 2.65 5.37 -12.29
N PHE A 330 2.61 4.09 -12.70
CA PHE A 330 3.75 3.45 -13.36
C PHE A 330 4.17 4.16 -14.65
N GLU A 331 3.21 4.55 -15.49
CA GLU A 331 3.47 5.28 -16.74
C GLU A 331 4.10 6.65 -16.46
N SER A 332 3.65 7.36 -15.42
CA SER A 332 4.20 8.66 -15.01
C SER A 332 5.62 8.55 -14.46
N LEU A 333 5.95 7.51 -13.70
CA LEU A 333 7.30 7.26 -13.17
C LEU A 333 8.26 6.70 -14.23
N GLY A 334 7.73 5.90 -15.16
CA GLY A 334 8.50 5.21 -16.18
C GLY A 334 9.29 3.99 -15.70
N LYS A 335 9.63 3.10 -16.65
CA LYS A 335 10.27 1.79 -16.39
C LYS A 335 11.63 1.85 -15.69
N LYS A 336 12.35 2.97 -15.80
CA LYS A 336 13.65 3.14 -15.12
C LYS A 336 13.46 3.31 -13.61
N GLN A 337 12.42 4.01 -13.20
CA GLN A 337 12.17 4.35 -11.81
C GLN A 337 11.17 3.41 -11.13
N ALA A 338 10.20 2.87 -11.86
CA ALA A 338 9.18 1.99 -11.30
C ALA A 338 9.23 0.57 -11.85
N GLU A 339 8.78 -0.38 -11.03
CA GLU A 339 8.41 -1.73 -11.43
C GLU A 339 6.94 -1.95 -11.12
N PHE A 340 6.22 -2.57 -12.04
CA PHE A 340 4.78 -2.78 -11.95
C PHE A 340 4.46 -4.26 -12.07
N SER A 341 3.70 -4.79 -11.13
CA SER A 341 3.18 -6.14 -11.14
C SER A 341 1.67 -6.14 -11.00
N TYR A 342 1.00 -6.81 -11.94
CA TYR A 342 -0.46 -6.90 -11.98
C TYR A 342 -0.89 -8.31 -11.62
N ILE A 343 -1.64 -8.47 -10.53
CA ILE A 343 -2.08 -9.76 -10.00
C ILE A 343 -3.61 -9.85 -9.98
N SER A 344 -4.13 -11.06 -9.82
CA SER A 344 -5.56 -11.37 -9.78
C SER A 344 -5.98 -12.14 -8.53
N SER A 345 -5.02 -12.44 -7.66
CA SER A 345 -5.26 -13.25 -6.46
C SER A 345 -5.77 -12.46 -5.26
N LEU A 346 -5.91 -11.17 -5.40
CA LEU A 346 -6.49 -10.29 -4.39
C LEU A 346 -7.78 -9.63 -4.91
N ASN A 347 -8.59 -9.12 -3.99
CA ASN A 347 -9.55 -8.05 -4.21
C ASN A 347 -9.17 -6.96 -3.20
N HIS A 348 -8.57 -5.90 -3.69
CA HIS A 348 -7.88 -4.89 -2.91
C HIS A 348 -6.71 -5.51 -2.14
N VAL A 349 -6.83 -5.77 -0.87
CA VAL A 349 -5.81 -6.45 -0.04
C VAL A 349 -6.30 -7.80 0.50
N VAL A 350 -7.50 -8.22 0.12
CA VAL A 350 -8.14 -9.44 0.58
C VAL A 350 -7.95 -10.56 -0.45
N PRO A 351 -7.49 -11.75 -0.05
CA PRO A 351 -7.33 -12.87 -0.97
C PRO A 351 -8.66 -13.32 -1.59
N VAL A 352 -8.68 -13.48 -2.93
CA VAL A 352 -9.81 -14.04 -3.66
C VAL A 352 -9.92 -15.54 -3.39
N ARG A 353 -11.08 -16.01 -2.91
CA ARG A 353 -11.27 -17.41 -2.48
C ARG A 353 -11.31 -18.42 -3.63
N ASN A 354 -11.88 -18.06 -4.77
CA ASN A 354 -12.20 -18.99 -5.89
C ASN A 354 -11.38 -18.71 -7.16
N LEU A 355 -10.09 -18.47 -7.01
CA LEU A 355 -9.21 -18.26 -8.14
C LEU A 355 -8.81 -19.60 -8.80
N GLU A 356 -8.75 -19.62 -10.13
CA GLU A 356 -8.23 -20.76 -10.87
C GLU A 356 -6.76 -21.04 -10.55
N ARG A 357 -6.36 -22.31 -10.54
CA ARG A 357 -4.99 -22.73 -10.19
C ARG A 357 -3.93 -22.07 -11.10
N LEU A 358 -4.24 -21.89 -12.38
CA LEU A 358 -3.32 -21.27 -13.33
C LEU A 358 -3.03 -19.80 -12.97
N ASN A 359 -4.06 -19.04 -12.60
CA ASN A 359 -3.93 -17.65 -12.18
C ASN A 359 -3.09 -17.53 -10.88
N LEU A 360 -3.28 -18.45 -9.94
CA LEU A 360 -2.48 -18.49 -8.72
C LEU A 360 -0.99 -18.72 -9.01
N VAL A 361 -0.65 -19.63 -9.94
CA VAL A 361 0.74 -19.86 -10.33
C VAL A 361 1.32 -18.66 -11.06
N GLN A 362 0.58 -18.04 -11.97
CA GLN A 362 1.02 -16.83 -12.66
C GLN A 362 1.27 -15.67 -11.68
N ASP A 363 0.39 -15.46 -10.72
CA ASP A 363 0.55 -14.43 -9.71
C ASP A 363 1.71 -14.72 -8.78
N ALA A 364 1.90 -15.98 -8.37
CA ALA A 364 3.07 -16.37 -7.56
C ALA A 364 4.38 -16.06 -8.28
N VAL A 365 4.44 -16.29 -9.60
CA VAL A 365 5.62 -15.96 -10.44
C VAL A 365 5.82 -14.43 -10.49
N LYS A 366 4.76 -13.65 -10.71
CA LYS A 366 4.84 -12.18 -10.72
C LYS A 366 5.30 -11.63 -9.37
N ILE A 367 4.69 -12.10 -8.28
CA ILE A 367 5.06 -11.72 -6.91
C ILE A 367 6.52 -12.11 -6.61
N TYR A 368 6.97 -13.29 -7.07
CA TYR A 368 8.36 -13.71 -6.94
C TYR A 368 9.32 -12.72 -7.59
N PHE A 369 9.08 -12.34 -8.84
CA PHE A 369 9.95 -11.39 -9.54
C PHE A 369 9.90 -10.01 -8.91
N HIS A 370 8.73 -9.56 -8.45
CA HIS A 370 8.57 -8.31 -7.71
C HIS A 370 9.42 -8.30 -6.43
N ILE A 371 9.27 -9.32 -5.58
CA ILE A 371 10.04 -9.45 -4.33
C ILE A 371 11.53 -9.59 -4.63
N ARG A 372 11.90 -10.40 -5.63
CA ARG A 372 13.31 -10.62 -6.00
C ARG A 372 13.98 -9.33 -6.48
N SER A 373 13.30 -8.56 -7.31
CA SER A 373 13.81 -7.26 -7.76
C SER A 373 13.97 -6.29 -6.60
N PHE A 374 12.97 -6.19 -5.73
CA PHE A 374 13.00 -5.38 -4.52
C PHE A 374 14.18 -5.73 -3.61
N LEU A 375 14.35 -7.01 -3.27
CA LEU A 375 15.45 -7.46 -2.43
C LEU A 375 16.82 -7.25 -3.10
N SER A 376 16.91 -7.47 -4.43
CA SER A 376 18.14 -7.22 -5.18
C SER A 376 18.53 -5.73 -5.22
N TYR A 377 17.55 -4.84 -5.21
CA TYR A 377 17.80 -3.40 -5.13
C TYR A 377 18.35 -2.98 -3.76
N LEU A 378 17.80 -3.58 -2.69
CA LEU A 378 18.26 -3.30 -1.32
C LEU A 378 19.66 -3.84 -1.01
N ASP A 379 20.08 -4.91 -1.69
CA ASP A 379 21.41 -5.53 -1.49
C ASP A 379 22.53 -4.78 -2.26
N LYS A 380 22.17 -3.91 -3.19
CA LYS A 380 23.12 -3.02 -3.87
C LYS A 380 23.53 -1.90 -2.90
N LYS A 381 24.86 -1.85 -2.59
CA LYS A 381 25.48 -0.82 -1.76
C LYS A 381 25.39 0.56 -2.39
#